data_a493a0f8c61a83d0f5b384559f24ffb9
#
_entry.id   a493a0f8c61a83d0f5b384559f24ffb9
#
_cell.length_a   1.000
_cell.length_b   1.000
_cell.length_c   1.000
_cell.angle_alpha   90.00
_cell.angle_beta   90.00
_cell.angle_gamma   90.00
#
_symmetry.space_group_name_H-M   'P 1'
#
loop_
_entity.id
_entity.type
_entity.pdbx_description
1 polymer ?
#
loop_
_entity_poly.entity_id
_entity_poly.type
_entity_poly.pdbx_seq_one_letter_code
_entity_poly.pdbx_strand_id
1 'polypeptide(L)'
;MTKTTHTLLNSAATLRHTRDTRFKTARLSLVWVFPANAEASPLTTLLFGIYRRGSEKYPRLALLNRRLDELYGTTLTIRNYLYGDSHVVIYTAEMPERDFLPPADAHMDILGGVMELLSDMVLHPLREANGNLRTEAVEKEKQSLCDSLRSLRNDTRAYAGNRLRELMCGGEPYGISIGGSVEQVRAMTPAQVTAHHKNLVSRARLEVFYTGRATEDEVTAAWYAAFGGWEPAPLCLTDTPPHQLPETPRAHTEDMEVSQGKLCMGWSCGENFTTVRNSPDTLAAYAVCNELFGVMQGSRLFRRVREELGLCYFCDSALDMTKGILWVSCGIRPDKRAEAEAAIRAELTAIQEGRITAEEVELAKLSLQNAYRQMGDSQSSLEVFALNRLLNGTTDTPEDELTRIMGVTPADVARVAKTFKPDTVFFLNGTACGEGEEDFDD
;
A
#
# COMPACT_ATOMS: atom_id res chain seq x y z
N MET A 1 -4.87 2.39 24.20
CA MET A 1 -4.08 1.53 23.26
C MET A 1 -2.73 1.15 23.81
N THR A 2 -2.14 0.03 23.36
CA THR A 2 -0.79 -0.42 23.73
C THR A 2 0.24 0.57 23.19
N LYS A 3 1.17 1.01 24.05
CA LYS A 3 2.20 2.00 23.69
C LYS A 3 3.24 1.35 22.77
N THR A 4 3.51 1.96 21.63
CA THR A 4 4.63 1.59 20.77
C THR A 4 5.90 2.31 21.23
N THR A 5 6.99 1.56 21.41
CA THR A 5 8.32 2.10 21.69
C THR A 5 9.16 2.13 20.41
N HIS A 6 10.23 2.93 20.41
CA HIS A 6 11.13 3.10 19.27
C HIS A 6 12.57 2.93 19.74
N THR A 7 13.29 1.98 19.14
CA THR A 7 14.69 1.69 19.49
C THR A 7 15.53 1.64 18.22
N LEU A 8 16.60 2.43 18.20
CA LEU A 8 17.56 2.39 17.10
C LEU A 8 18.37 1.10 17.19
N LEU A 9 18.29 0.27 16.17
CA LEU A 9 19.02 -0.99 16.09
C LEU A 9 20.42 -0.82 15.49
N ASN A 10 20.53 0.01 14.45
CA ASN A 10 21.77 0.52 13.87
C ASN A 10 21.50 1.83 13.12
N SER A 11 22.47 2.35 12.37
CA SER A 11 22.37 3.64 11.69
C SER A 11 21.22 3.73 10.65
N ALA A 12 20.69 2.59 10.19
CA ALA A 12 19.69 2.50 9.12
C ALA A 12 18.43 1.72 9.51
N ALA A 13 18.39 1.09 10.68
CA ALA A 13 17.29 0.25 11.15
C ALA A 13 16.74 0.71 12.49
N THR A 14 15.42 0.82 12.59
CA THR A 14 14.70 1.20 13.82
C THR A 14 13.64 0.16 14.17
N LEU A 15 13.64 -0.34 15.40
CA LEU A 15 12.58 -1.18 15.93
C LEU A 15 11.38 -0.33 16.37
N ARG A 16 10.19 -0.75 15.98
CA ARG A 16 8.87 -0.27 16.39
C ARG A 16 8.18 -1.39 17.14
N HIS A 17 8.33 -1.40 18.45
CA HIS A 17 7.85 -2.47 19.30
C HIS A 17 6.50 -2.13 19.93
N THR A 18 5.52 -3.00 19.76
CA THR A 18 4.20 -2.92 20.40
C THR A 18 3.95 -4.22 21.17
N ARG A 19 3.98 -4.14 22.50
CA ARG A 19 3.61 -5.31 23.31
C ARG A 19 2.08 -5.44 23.36
N ASP A 20 1.54 -6.50 22.77
CA ASP A 20 0.10 -6.78 22.77
C ASP A 20 -0.19 -8.23 23.07
N THR A 21 -0.89 -8.49 24.15
CA THR A 21 -1.21 -9.84 24.64
C THR A 21 -2.59 -10.34 24.21
N ARG A 22 -3.36 -9.55 23.48
CA ARG A 22 -4.70 -9.92 22.99
C ARG A 22 -4.67 -10.98 21.90
N PHE A 23 -3.60 -11.00 21.12
CA PHE A 23 -3.47 -11.91 19.98
C PHE A 23 -2.78 -13.22 20.36
N LYS A 24 -3.09 -14.28 19.63
CA LYS A 24 -2.45 -15.60 19.74
C LYS A 24 -1.23 -15.74 18.83
N THR A 25 -1.05 -14.79 17.91
CA THR A 25 0.07 -14.72 16.98
C THR A 25 0.87 -13.44 17.20
N ALA A 26 2.18 -13.52 17.00
CA ALA A 26 3.04 -12.36 16.84
C ALA A 26 3.16 -12.03 15.37
N ARG A 27 3.34 -10.74 15.10
CA ARG A 27 3.60 -10.20 13.77
C ARG A 27 4.93 -9.46 13.77
N LEU A 28 5.84 -9.87 12.89
CA LEU A 28 7.13 -9.24 12.63
C LEU A 28 7.18 -8.78 11.18
N SER A 29 7.41 -7.49 10.95
CA SER A 29 7.53 -6.94 9.61
C SER A 29 8.83 -6.19 9.42
N LEU A 30 9.57 -6.51 8.36
CA LEU A 30 10.70 -5.74 7.87
C LEU A 30 10.20 -4.83 6.74
N VAL A 31 10.17 -3.53 7.01
CA VAL A 31 9.67 -2.51 6.08
C VAL A 31 10.85 -1.75 5.49
N TRP A 32 11.13 -2.04 4.25
CA TRP A 32 12.16 -1.37 3.46
C TRP A 32 11.55 -0.19 2.72
N VAL A 33 12.19 0.97 2.79
CA VAL A 33 11.71 2.19 2.13
C VAL A 33 12.79 2.76 1.23
N PHE A 34 12.46 2.90 -0.06
CA PHE A 34 13.38 3.40 -1.09
C PHE A 34 12.75 4.60 -1.80
N PRO A 35 13.55 5.49 -2.41
CA PRO A 35 13.00 6.43 -3.38
C PRO A 35 12.37 5.67 -4.56
N ALA A 36 11.16 6.03 -4.97
CA ALA A 36 10.55 5.45 -6.16
C ALA A 36 11.30 5.93 -7.42
N ASN A 37 11.71 5.00 -8.27
CA ASN A 37 12.49 5.27 -9.46
C ASN A 37 12.17 4.27 -10.57
N ALA A 38 11.95 4.76 -11.79
CA ALA A 38 11.53 3.92 -12.92
C ALA A 38 12.54 2.83 -13.32
N GLU A 39 13.83 3.02 -13.01
CA GLU A 39 14.88 2.04 -13.29
C GLU A 39 15.13 1.10 -12.11
N ALA A 40 15.17 1.65 -10.89
CA ALA A 40 15.52 0.90 -9.68
C ALA A 40 14.33 0.13 -9.09
N SER A 41 13.10 0.66 -9.15
CA SER A 41 11.94 0.01 -8.53
C SER A 41 11.61 -1.36 -9.13
N PRO A 42 11.67 -1.59 -10.45
CA PRO A 42 11.48 -2.92 -11.02
C PRO A 42 12.56 -3.93 -10.60
N LEU A 43 13.83 -3.48 -10.47
CA LEU A 43 14.92 -4.30 -9.94
C LEU A 43 14.68 -4.66 -8.47
N THR A 44 14.18 -3.71 -7.66
CA THR A 44 13.80 -3.96 -6.26
C THR A 44 12.66 -4.97 -6.18
N THR A 45 11.61 -4.79 -6.96
CA THR A 45 10.47 -5.74 -7.02
C THR A 45 10.94 -7.15 -7.36
N LEU A 46 11.75 -7.29 -8.41
CA LEU A 46 12.31 -8.59 -8.82
C LEU A 46 13.20 -9.19 -7.72
N LEU A 47 14.07 -8.40 -7.11
CA LEU A 47 15.02 -8.85 -6.10
C LEU A 47 14.33 -9.41 -4.85
N PHE A 48 13.30 -8.73 -4.35
CA PHE A 48 12.54 -9.21 -3.19
C PHE A 48 11.77 -10.50 -3.51
N GLY A 49 11.34 -10.71 -4.74
CA GLY A 49 10.80 -11.99 -5.21
C GLY A 49 11.86 -13.09 -5.23
N ILE A 50 13.09 -12.78 -5.66
CA ILE A 50 14.21 -13.73 -5.67
C ILE A 50 14.56 -14.21 -4.26
N TYR A 51 14.56 -13.35 -3.24
CA TYR A 51 14.84 -13.72 -1.85
C TYR A 51 13.91 -14.83 -1.34
N ARG A 52 12.66 -14.90 -1.81
CA ARG A 52 11.73 -15.99 -1.46
C ARG A 52 12.04 -17.32 -2.11
N ARG A 53 12.91 -17.36 -3.11
CA ARG A 53 13.22 -18.62 -3.81
C ARG A 53 14.27 -19.46 -3.11
N GLY A 54 14.97 -18.90 -2.13
CA GLY A 54 15.94 -19.58 -1.29
C GLY A 54 17.13 -18.68 -0.95
N SER A 55 17.93 -19.17 -0.03
CA SER A 55 19.14 -18.54 0.49
C SER A 55 20.29 -19.54 0.53
N GLU A 56 21.47 -19.12 0.96
CA GLU A 56 22.62 -20.04 1.10
C GLU A 56 22.29 -21.18 2.07
N LYS A 57 21.59 -20.90 3.18
CA LYS A 57 21.18 -21.90 4.16
C LYS A 57 20.00 -22.77 3.69
N TYR A 58 19.09 -22.18 2.92
CA TYR A 58 17.89 -22.84 2.39
C TYR A 58 17.86 -22.77 0.85
N PRO A 59 18.71 -23.56 0.15
CA PRO A 59 18.97 -23.38 -1.28
C PRO A 59 17.82 -23.80 -2.22
N ARG A 60 16.68 -24.18 -1.69
CA ARG A 60 15.46 -24.52 -2.43
C ARG A 60 14.23 -24.07 -1.65
N LEU A 61 13.20 -23.61 -2.36
CA LEU A 61 11.92 -23.19 -1.76
C LEU A 61 11.32 -24.26 -0.84
N ALA A 62 11.45 -25.54 -1.18
CA ALA A 62 10.95 -26.64 -0.33
C ALA A 62 11.66 -26.69 1.04
N LEU A 63 12.95 -26.33 1.11
CA LEU A 63 13.68 -26.28 2.39
C LEU A 63 13.29 -25.06 3.21
N LEU A 64 13.04 -23.93 2.53
CA LEU A 64 12.53 -22.71 3.17
C LEU A 64 11.12 -22.97 3.75
N ASN A 65 10.23 -23.56 2.96
CA ASN A 65 8.88 -23.91 3.44
C ASN A 65 8.93 -24.91 4.61
N ARG A 66 9.79 -25.96 4.52
CA ARG A 66 10.00 -26.87 5.63
C ARG A 66 10.46 -26.14 6.90
N ARG A 67 11.36 -25.15 6.77
CA ARG A 67 11.78 -24.34 7.92
C ARG A 67 10.63 -23.55 8.52
N LEU A 68 9.75 -22.98 7.69
CA LEU A 68 8.53 -22.30 8.15
C LEU A 68 7.58 -23.26 8.88
N ASP A 69 7.45 -24.49 8.39
CA ASP A 69 6.66 -25.54 9.06
C ASP A 69 7.29 -25.94 10.43
N GLU A 70 8.61 -26.05 10.49
CA GLU A 70 9.37 -26.29 11.75
C GLU A 70 9.21 -25.11 12.73
N LEU A 71 8.94 -23.90 12.24
CA LEU A 71 8.58 -22.71 13.03
C LEU A 71 7.05 -22.63 13.26
N TYR A 72 6.40 -23.75 13.42
CA TYR A 72 4.96 -23.90 13.69
C TYR A 72 4.06 -23.26 12.63
N GLY A 73 4.38 -23.46 11.36
CA GLY A 73 3.58 -22.96 10.25
C GLY A 73 3.58 -21.44 10.16
N THR A 74 4.69 -20.82 10.56
CA THR A 74 4.90 -19.37 10.34
C THR A 74 4.63 -19.02 8.88
N THR A 75 3.79 -18.02 8.67
CA THR A 75 3.51 -17.53 7.32
C THR A 75 4.43 -16.37 6.96
N LEU A 76 4.82 -16.31 5.68
CA LEU A 76 5.67 -15.23 5.17
C LEU A 76 4.99 -14.58 3.96
N THR A 77 4.70 -13.30 4.07
CA THR A 77 4.07 -12.51 2.99
C THR A 77 4.96 -11.35 2.57
N ILE A 78 4.81 -10.92 1.31
CA ILE A 78 5.45 -9.73 0.78
C ILE A 78 4.37 -8.78 0.27
N ARG A 79 4.49 -7.50 0.63
CA ARG A 79 3.77 -6.41 -0.01
C ARG A 79 4.76 -5.47 -0.67
N ASN A 80 4.35 -4.90 -1.79
CA ASN A 80 5.17 -4.03 -2.60
C ASN A 80 4.28 -2.95 -3.23
N TYR A 81 4.47 -1.68 -2.88
CA TYR A 81 3.61 -0.59 -3.32
C TYR A 81 4.31 0.77 -3.25
N LEU A 82 3.71 1.78 -3.88
CA LEU A 82 4.12 3.17 -3.75
C LEU A 82 3.42 3.83 -2.56
N TYR A 83 4.17 4.60 -1.80
CA TYR A 83 3.68 5.51 -0.79
C TYR A 83 4.23 6.92 -1.07
N GLY A 84 3.41 7.75 -1.70
CA GLY A 84 3.93 8.97 -2.31
C GLY A 84 5.09 8.66 -3.26
N ASP A 85 6.17 9.42 -3.16
CA ASP A 85 7.36 9.22 -3.99
C ASP A 85 8.33 8.16 -3.43
N SER A 86 7.84 7.32 -2.51
CA SER A 86 8.59 6.20 -1.93
C SER A 86 8.08 4.86 -2.43
N HIS A 87 9.01 3.93 -2.68
CA HIS A 87 8.74 2.53 -2.96
C HIS A 87 8.91 1.74 -1.66
N VAL A 88 7.83 1.18 -1.15
CA VAL A 88 7.80 0.44 0.11
C VAL A 88 7.69 -1.05 -0.17
N VAL A 89 8.60 -1.83 0.42
CA VAL A 89 8.56 -3.30 0.40
C VAL A 89 8.49 -3.81 1.82
N ILE A 90 7.52 -4.66 2.10
CA ILE A 90 7.29 -5.22 3.44
C ILE A 90 7.40 -6.74 3.38
N TYR A 91 8.34 -7.29 4.13
CA TYR A 91 8.33 -8.71 4.51
C TYR A 91 7.63 -8.84 5.85
N THR A 92 6.55 -9.60 5.89
CA THR A 92 5.82 -9.89 7.12
C THR A 92 5.85 -11.38 7.43
N ALA A 93 6.29 -11.71 8.63
CA ALA A 93 6.12 -13.02 9.22
C ALA A 93 5.02 -12.98 10.30
N GLU A 94 4.06 -13.89 10.21
CA GLU A 94 3.08 -14.13 11.26
C GLU A 94 3.34 -15.52 11.87
N MET A 95 3.59 -15.55 13.17
CA MET A 95 4.02 -16.71 13.90
C MET A 95 3.17 -16.92 15.17
N PRO A 96 2.97 -18.16 15.65
CA PRO A 96 2.28 -18.38 16.90
C PRO A 96 3.11 -17.83 18.08
N GLU A 97 2.43 -17.29 19.05
CA GLU A 97 3.04 -16.88 20.32
C GLU A 97 3.43 -18.11 21.15
N ARG A 98 4.58 -18.05 21.82
CA ARG A 98 5.13 -19.15 22.63
C ARG A 98 4.14 -19.72 23.64
N ASP A 99 3.31 -18.86 24.24
CA ASP A 99 2.30 -19.28 25.23
C ASP A 99 1.21 -20.19 24.67
N PHE A 100 1.08 -20.30 23.36
CA PHE A 100 0.11 -21.15 22.67
C PHE A 100 0.72 -22.40 22.03
N LEU A 101 2.02 -22.62 22.25
CA LEU A 101 2.68 -23.85 21.83
C LEU A 101 2.37 -24.99 22.80
N PRO A 102 2.45 -26.27 22.34
CA PRO A 102 2.44 -27.40 23.24
C PRO A 102 3.51 -27.27 24.33
N PRO A 103 3.25 -27.70 25.56
CA PRO A 103 4.23 -27.58 26.67
C PRO A 103 5.60 -28.20 26.36
N ALA A 104 5.64 -29.26 25.55
CA ALA A 104 6.89 -29.90 25.13
C ALA A 104 7.78 -28.94 24.26
N ASP A 105 7.17 -28.02 23.55
CA ASP A 105 7.80 -27.16 22.56
C ASP A 105 7.87 -25.69 23.02
N ALA A 106 7.42 -25.40 24.25
CA ALA A 106 7.45 -24.04 24.83
C ALA A 106 8.89 -23.47 24.97
N HIS A 107 9.92 -24.32 24.80
CA HIS A 107 11.32 -23.93 24.79
C HIS A 107 11.82 -23.42 23.41
N MET A 108 11.03 -23.60 22.34
CA MET A 108 11.42 -23.19 20.99
C MET A 108 11.48 -21.67 20.87
N ASP A 109 12.58 -21.21 20.29
CA ASP A 109 12.75 -19.80 19.93
C ASP A 109 12.25 -19.56 18.49
N ILE A 110 10.94 -19.36 18.34
CA ILE A 110 10.32 -19.10 17.04
C ILE A 110 10.71 -17.73 16.54
N LEU A 111 10.71 -16.69 17.38
CA LEU A 111 11.07 -15.33 17.01
C LEU A 111 12.50 -15.24 16.47
N GLY A 112 13.47 -15.81 17.21
CA GLY A 112 14.86 -15.85 16.77
C GLY A 112 15.03 -16.63 15.46
N GLY A 113 14.34 -17.79 15.32
CA GLY A 113 14.35 -18.57 14.10
C GLY A 113 13.75 -17.87 12.87
N VAL A 114 12.71 -17.07 13.06
CA VAL A 114 12.11 -16.23 12.01
C VAL A 114 13.05 -15.08 11.65
N MET A 115 13.63 -14.41 12.65
CA MET A 115 14.56 -13.31 12.41
C MET A 115 15.81 -13.78 11.64
N GLU A 116 16.35 -14.95 12.02
CA GLU A 116 17.46 -15.60 11.31
C GLU A 116 17.09 -15.91 9.86
N LEU A 117 15.91 -16.49 9.62
CA LEU A 117 15.44 -16.81 8.28
C LEU A 117 15.34 -15.57 7.39
N LEU A 118 14.75 -14.47 7.91
CA LEU A 118 14.62 -13.20 7.18
C LEU A 118 15.98 -12.58 6.88
N SER A 119 16.90 -12.62 7.85
CA SER A 119 18.27 -12.15 7.66
C SER A 119 18.99 -12.95 6.56
N ASP A 120 18.93 -14.29 6.63
CA ASP A 120 19.60 -15.17 5.67
C ASP A 120 19.06 -14.96 4.24
N MET A 121 17.73 -14.80 4.08
CA MET A 121 17.13 -14.52 2.77
C MET A 121 17.64 -13.21 2.15
N VAL A 122 17.81 -12.15 2.94
CA VAL A 122 18.18 -10.82 2.44
C VAL A 122 19.68 -10.67 2.33
N LEU A 123 20.46 -11.11 3.33
CA LEU A 123 21.91 -10.89 3.37
C LEU A 123 22.72 -11.98 2.66
N HIS A 124 22.17 -13.20 2.61
CA HIS A 124 22.85 -14.39 2.05
C HIS A 124 22.01 -15.06 0.95
N PRO A 125 21.56 -14.31 -0.09
CA PRO A 125 20.82 -14.91 -1.20
C PRO A 125 21.72 -15.84 -2.00
N LEU A 126 21.12 -16.87 -2.62
CA LEU A 126 21.83 -17.85 -3.45
C LEU A 126 22.66 -17.20 -4.55
N ARG A 127 23.97 -17.59 -4.60
CA ARG A 127 24.94 -17.11 -5.58
C ARG A 127 25.55 -18.25 -6.38
N GLU A 128 26.07 -17.91 -7.55
CA GLU A 128 26.92 -18.76 -8.37
C GLU A 128 28.41 -18.54 -8.04
N ALA A 129 29.28 -19.40 -8.56
CA ALA A 129 30.73 -19.33 -8.36
C ALA A 129 31.35 -17.99 -8.82
N ASN A 130 30.72 -17.32 -9.80
CA ASN A 130 31.13 -15.98 -10.27
C ASN A 130 30.65 -14.83 -9.36
N GLY A 131 29.96 -15.15 -8.25
CA GLY A 131 29.43 -14.18 -7.28
C GLY A 131 28.12 -13.52 -7.66
N ASN A 132 27.55 -13.77 -8.82
CA ASN A 132 26.23 -13.29 -9.21
C ASN A 132 25.12 -14.08 -8.48
N LEU A 133 23.95 -13.46 -8.33
CA LEU A 133 22.75 -14.18 -7.91
C LEU A 133 22.46 -15.32 -8.88
N ARG A 134 21.95 -16.44 -8.35
CA ARG A 134 21.71 -17.65 -9.12
C ARG A 134 20.82 -17.38 -10.32
N THR A 135 21.34 -17.62 -11.52
CA THR A 135 20.65 -17.34 -12.80
C THR A 135 19.27 -18.02 -12.84
N GLU A 136 19.18 -19.28 -12.40
CA GLU A 136 17.90 -20.00 -12.35
C GLU A 136 16.83 -19.27 -11.51
N ALA A 137 17.22 -18.72 -10.35
CA ALA A 137 16.31 -17.99 -9.48
C ALA A 137 15.87 -16.65 -10.11
N VAL A 138 16.82 -15.94 -10.73
CA VAL A 138 16.56 -14.69 -11.45
C VAL A 138 15.59 -14.93 -12.61
N GLU A 139 15.85 -15.93 -13.47
CA GLU A 139 15.00 -16.18 -14.65
C GLU A 139 13.59 -16.66 -14.26
N LYS A 140 13.48 -17.52 -13.23
CA LYS A 140 12.17 -17.93 -12.72
C LYS A 140 11.38 -16.75 -12.16
N GLU A 141 12.02 -15.81 -11.46
CA GLU A 141 11.34 -14.66 -10.89
C GLU A 141 10.97 -13.65 -11.99
N LYS A 142 11.84 -13.44 -13.00
CA LYS A 142 11.50 -12.63 -14.18
C LYS A 142 10.24 -13.17 -14.87
N GLN A 143 10.15 -14.49 -15.06
CA GLN A 143 8.96 -15.10 -15.66
C GLN A 143 7.73 -14.84 -14.79
N SER A 144 7.82 -15.06 -13.48
CA SER A 144 6.73 -14.82 -12.52
C SER A 144 6.26 -13.37 -12.53
N LEU A 145 7.20 -12.41 -12.54
CA LEU A 145 6.89 -10.98 -12.60
C LEU A 145 6.26 -10.59 -13.93
N CYS A 146 6.77 -11.12 -15.05
CA CYS A 146 6.17 -10.89 -16.37
C CYS A 146 4.73 -11.41 -16.44
N ASP A 147 4.46 -12.58 -15.85
CA ASP A 147 3.11 -13.15 -15.85
C ASP A 147 2.17 -12.34 -14.95
N SER A 148 2.65 -11.86 -13.79
CA SER A 148 1.91 -10.93 -12.94
C SER A 148 1.59 -9.62 -13.64
N LEU A 149 2.56 -9.03 -14.36
CA LEU A 149 2.34 -7.79 -15.13
C LEU A 149 1.31 -7.95 -16.25
N ARG A 150 1.28 -9.13 -16.91
CA ARG A 150 0.26 -9.43 -17.91
C ARG A 150 -1.10 -9.62 -17.29
N SER A 151 -1.17 -10.30 -16.14
CA SER A 151 -2.43 -10.59 -15.45
C SER A 151 -3.09 -9.35 -14.85
N LEU A 152 -2.36 -8.23 -14.67
CA LEU A 152 -2.96 -6.95 -14.24
C LEU A 152 -4.09 -6.48 -15.17
N ARG A 153 -4.05 -6.85 -16.45
CA ARG A 153 -5.12 -6.53 -17.41
C ARG A 153 -6.41 -7.31 -17.16
N ASN A 154 -6.33 -8.44 -16.43
CA ASN A 154 -7.51 -9.27 -16.15
C ASN A 154 -8.38 -8.62 -15.04
N ASP A 155 -7.77 -7.91 -14.11
CA ASP A 155 -8.49 -7.05 -13.17
C ASP A 155 -8.66 -5.65 -13.79
N THR A 156 -9.73 -5.48 -14.52
CA THR A 156 -10.01 -4.24 -15.29
C THR A 156 -10.19 -3.02 -14.38
N ARG A 157 -10.64 -3.22 -13.13
CA ARG A 157 -10.78 -2.13 -12.14
C ARG A 157 -9.41 -1.66 -11.67
N ALA A 158 -8.57 -2.59 -11.22
CA ALA A 158 -7.20 -2.26 -10.80
C ALA A 158 -6.38 -1.71 -11.98
N TYR A 159 -6.54 -2.27 -13.18
CA TYR A 159 -5.91 -1.76 -14.39
C TYR A 159 -6.28 -0.30 -14.65
N ALA A 160 -7.57 0.04 -14.66
CA ALA A 160 -8.04 1.39 -14.93
C ALA A 160 -7.57 2.40 -13.87
N GLY A 161 -7.55 2.01 -12.59
CA GLY A 161 -7.02 2.83 -11.51
C GLY A 161 -5.51 3.10 -11.64
N ASN A 162 -4.71 2.06 -11.98
CA ASN A 162 -3.28 2.21 -12.25
C ASN A 162 -3.01 3.11 -13.46
N ARG A 163 -3.79 2.93 -14.55
CA ARG A 163 -3.67 3.79 -15.74
C ARG A 163 -3.99 5.25 -15.44
N LEU A 164 -5.05 5.51 -14.65
CA LEU A 164 -5.34 6.88 -14.21
C LEU A 164 -4.14 7.47 -13.46
N ARG A 165 -3.57 6.74 -12.49
CA ARG A 165 -2.41 7.19 -11.70
C ARG A 165 -1.20 7.47 -12.58
N GLU A 166 -0.87 6.58 -13.51
CA GLU A 166 0.24 6.73 -14.48
C GLU A 166 0.04 7.95 -15.40
N LEU A 167 -1.17 8.17 -15.90
CA LEU A 167 -1.50 9.31 -16.76
C LEU A 167 -1.55 10.63 -15.99
N MET A 168 -2.08 10.60 -14.77
CA MET A 168 -2.20 11.75 -13.90
C MET A 168 -0.84 12.21 -13.40
N CYS A 169 -0.01 11.30 -12.93
CA CYS A 169 1.28 11.57 -12.32
C CYS A 169 2.46 11.30 -13.27
N GLY A 170 2.24 11.35 -14.59
CA GLY A 170 3.30 11.14 -15.56
C GLY A 170 4.46 12.12 -15.36
N GLY A 171 5.68 11.60 -15.20
CA GLY A 171 6.87 12.38 -14.88
C GLY A 171 7.18 12.55 -13.40
N GLU A 172 6.29 12.12 -12.51
CA GLU A 172 6.53 12.05 -11.07
C GLU A 172 6.89 10.62 -10.63
N PRO A 173 7.66 10.44 -9.54
CA PRO A 173 7.96 9.09 -9.01
C PRO A 173 6.71 8.29 -8.66
N TYR A 174 5.64 8.93 -8.21
CA TYR A 174 4.36 8.30 -7.91
C TYR A 174 3.66 7.72 -9.14
N GLY A 175 3.93 8.24 -10.35
CA GLY A 175 3.34 7.77 -11.60
C GLY A 175 3.95 6.48 -12.16
N ILE A 176 5.06 5.97 -11.62
CA ILE A 176 5.76 4.82 -12.18
C ILE A 176 5.04 3.49 -11.89
N SER A 177 5.31 2.49 -12.72
CA SER A 177 5.04 1.09 -12.41
C SER A 177 6.22 0.52 -11.62
N ILE A 178 6.02 0.09 -10.37
CA ILE A 178 7.08 -0.53 -9.55
C ILE A 178 7.54 -1.89 -10.08
N GLY A 179 6.71 -2.57 -10.85
CA GLY A 179 7.08 -3.81 -11.55
C GLY A 179 7.76 -3.56 -12.90
N GLY A 180 7.73 -2.33 -13.39
CA GLY A 180 8.20 -1.96 -14.72
C GLY A 180 7.30 -2.46 -15.84
N SER A 181 7.88 -2.62 -17.04
CA SER A 181 7.25 -3.27 -18.19
C SER A 181 7.79 -4.70 -18.39
N VAL A 182 7.05 -5.51 -19.12
CA VAL A 182 7.48 -6.89 -19.49
C VAL A 182 8.82 -6.85 -20.23
N GLU A 183 9.02 -5.87 -21.12
CA GLU A 183 10.24 -5.69 -21.89
C GLU A 183 11.41 -5.32 -20.99
N GLN A 184 11.20 -4.41 -20.04
CA GLN A 184 12.19 -3.99 -19.06
C GLN A 184 12.62 -5.17 -18.18
N VAL A 185 11.65 -5.95 -17.65
CA VAL A 185 11.94 -7.12 -16.81
C VAL A 185 12.71 -8.18 -17.59
N ARG A 186 12.33 -8.45 -18.85
CA ARG A 186 13.04 -9.41 -19.71
C ARG A 186 14.48 -9.02 -19.97
N ALA A 187 14.78 -7.73 -20.09
CA ALA A 187 16.12 -7.21 -20.36
C ALA A 187 17.04 -7.27 -19.13
N MET A 188 16.51 -7.46 -17.91
CA MET A 188 17.32 -7.53 -16.69
C MET A 188 18.24 -8.74 -16.70
N THR A 189 19.49 -8.53 -16.33
CA THR A 189 20.51 -9.59 -16.24
C THR A 189 20.84 -9.95 -14.79
N PRO A 190 21.31 -11.18 -14.49
CA PRO A 190 21.75 -11.55 -13.15
C PRO A 190 22.83 -10.61 -12.59
N ALA A 191 23.71 -10.07 -13.43
CA ALA A 191 24.73 -9.11 -13.01
C ALA A 191 24.13 -7.78 -12.53
N GLN A 192 23.14 -7.23 -13.26
CA GLN A 192 22.42 -6.00 -12.86
C GLN A 192 21.68 -6.21 -11.53
N VAL A 193 20.94 -7.33 -11.40
CA VAL A 193 20.21 -7.64 -10.16
C VAL A 193 21.16 -7.83 -8.98
N THR A 194 22.33 -8.44 -9.22
CA THR A 194 23.39 -8.60 -8.20
C THR A 194 23.98 -7.27 -7.77
N ALA A 195 24.25 -6.38 -8.73
CA ALA A 195 24.73 -5.03 -8.42
C ALA A 195 23.69 -4.24 -7.61
N HIS A 196 22.42 -4.37 -7.99
CA HIS A 196 21.32 -3.75 -7.25
C HIS A 196 21.19 -4.29 -5.83
N HIS A 197 21.30 -5.61 -5.63
CA HIS A 197 21.34 -6.23 -4.30
C HIS A 197 22.46 -5.65 -3.43
N LYS A 198 23.70 -5.57 -3.97
CA LYS A 198 24.82 -4.99 -3.23
C LYS A 198 24.58 -3.55 -2.82
N ASN A 199 23.98 -2.73 -3.69
CA ASN A 199 23.60 -1.37 -3.37
C ASN A 199 22.55 -1.30 -2.28
N LEU A 200 21.51 -2.15 -2.36
CA LEU A 200 20.39 -2.20 -1.43
C LEU A 200 20.84 -2.59 -0.01
N VAL A 201 21.74 -3.60 0.13
CA VAL A 201 22.25 -4.03 1.44
C VAL A 201 23.32 -3.09 2.00
N SER A 202 23.96 -2.27 1.18
CA SER A 202 24.95 -1.29 1.63
C SER A 202 24.37 0.03 2.08
N ARG A 203 23.12 0.34 1.67
CA ARG A 203 22.39 1.55 2.05
C ARG A 203 20.92 1.21 2.24
N ALA A 204 20.39 1.47 3.43
CA ALA A 204 19.02 1.12 3.74
C ALA A 204 18.30 2.18 4.58
N ARG A 205 16.99 2.18 4.49
CA ARG A 205 16.08 2.64 5.52
C ARG A 205 15.15 1.47 5.82
N LEU A 206 15.29 0.92 7.03
CA LEU A 206 14.55 -0.25 7.49
C LEU A 206 13.81 0.08 8.78
N GLU A 207 12.51 -0.14 8.77
CA GLU A 207 11.68 -0.10 9.97
C GLU A 207 11.28 -1.55 10.30
N VAL A 208 11.59 -1.97 11.52
CA VAL A 208 11.26 -3.30 12.03
C VAL A 208 10.05 -3.18 12.92
N PHE A 209 8.88 -3.60 12.47
CA PHE A 209 7.66 -3.62 13.27
C PHE A 209 7.53 -4.96 13.96
N TYR A 210 7.29 -4.93 15.25
CA TYR A 210 6.91 -6.11 16.04
C TYR A 210 5.66 -5.81 16.84
N THR A 211 4.68 -6.70 16.74
CA THR A 211 3.48 -6.67 17.57
C THR A 211 3.24 -8.08 18.11
N GLY A 212 3.32 -8.22 19.44
CA GLY A 212 3.17 -9.52 20.09
C GLY A 212 3.50 -9.47 21.58
N ARG A 213 3.77 -10.63 22.16
CA ARG A 213 4.02 -10.79 23.60
C ARG A 213 5.47 -10.63 23.99
N ALA A 214 6.43 -10.89 23.10
CA ALA A 214 7.84 -10.76 23.40
C ALA A 214 8.16 -9.32 23.87
N THR A 215 9.10 -9.20 24.78
CA THR A 215 9.60 -7.91 25.25
C THR A 215 10.46 -7.24 24.18
N GLU A 216 10.67 -5.95 24.33
CA GLU A 216 11.56 -5.19 23.44
C GLU A 216 12.99 -5.76 23.46
N ASP A 217 13.48 -6.16 24.64
CA ASP A 217 14.81 -6.76 24.80
C ASP A 217 14.91 -8.11 24.06
N GLU A 218 13.88 -8.97 24.11
CA GLU A 218 13.84 -10.25 23.38
C GLU A 218 13.89 -10.00 21.87
N VAL A 219 13.11 -9.05 21.35
CA VAL A 219 13.11 -8.72 19.91
C VAL A 219 14.44 -8.12 19.49
N THR A 220 15.01 -7.23 20.31
CA THR A 220 16.30 -6.61 20.06
C THR A 220 17.43 -7.64 20.09
N ALA A 221 17.42 -8.58 21.04
CA ALA A 221 18.38 -9.69 21.08
C ALA A 221 18.29 -10.58 19.84
N ALA A 222 17.08 -10.94 19.40
CA ALA A 222 16.85 -11.71 18.17
C ALA A 222 17.39 -10.96 16.93
N TRP A 223 17.18 -9.64 16.87
CA TRP A 223 17.73 -8.81 15.80
C TRP A 223 19.26 -8.86 15.78
N TYR A 224 19.93 -8.60 16.91
CA TYR A 224 21.39 -8.60 16.95
C TYR A 224 22.00 -9.97 16.67
N ALA A 225 21.31 -11.06 17.05
CA ALA A 225 21.75 -12.42 16.72
C ALA A 225 21.69 -12.67 15.20
N ALA A 226 20.71 -12.11 14.50
CA ALA A 226 20.48 -12.35 13.06
C ALA A 226 21.15 -11.31 12.14
N PHE A 227 21.12 -10.02 12.51
CA PHE A 227 21.57 -8.90 11.71
C PHE A 227 22.76 -8.13 12.30
N GLY A 228 23.29 -8.54 13.45
CA GLY A 228 24.26 -7.74 14.22
C GLY A 228 25.57 -7.38 13.53
N GLY A 229 25.90 -8.08 12.42
CA GLY A 229 27.06 -7.74 11.57
C GLY A 229 26.70 -6.86 10.36
N TRP A 230 25.44 -6.48 10.20
CA TRP A 230 24.97 -5.68 9.06
C TRP A 230 24.86 -4.20 9.46
N GLU A 231 25.79 -3.39 8.92
CA GLU A 231 25.90 -1.95 9.22
C GLU A 231 25.81 -1.12 7.91
N PRO A 232 24.61 -0.98 7.33
CA PRO A 232 24.44 -0.21 6.11
C PRO A 232 24.52 1.29 6.39
N ALA A 233 24.91 2.07 5.39
CA ALA A 233 24.74 3.51 5.47
C ALA A 233 23.24 3.88 5.45
N PRO A 234 22.81 4.87 6.22
CA PRO A 234 21.40 5.27 6.23
C PRO A 234 20.97 5.87 4.89
N LEU A 235 19.77 5.52 4.44
CA LEU A 235 19.14 6.09 3.25
C LEU A 235 18.18 7.19 3.68
N CYS A 236 18.52 8.45 3.38
CA CYS A 236 17.64 9.59 3.60
C CYS A 236 16.63 9.70 2.46
N LEU A 237 15.36 9.84 2.81
CA LEU A 237 14.28 10.10 1.88
C LEU A 237 13.90 11.57 1.94
N THR A 238 13.50 12.13 0.81
CA THR A 238 12.92 13.47 0.73
C THR A 238 11.43 13.40 0.97
N ASP A 239 10.87 14.48 1.50
CA ASP A 239 9.41 14.63 1.62
C ASP A 239 8.76 14.56 0.22
N THR A 240 7.64 13.88 0.13
CA THR A 240 6.84 13.83 -1.09
C THR A 240 6.16 15.18 -1.33
N PRO A 241 6.37 15.85 -2.48
CA PRO A 241 5.62 17.04 -2.83
C PRO A 241 4.18 16.68 -3.23
N PRO A 242 3.20 17.61 -3.10
CA PRO A 242 1.88 17.39 -3.65
C PRO A 242 1.95 17.23 -5.16
N HIS A 243 0.96 16.53 -5.71
CA HIS A 243 0.83 16.37 -7.15
C HIS A 243 0.64 17.74 -7.86
N GLN A 244 1.33 17.91 -8.98
CA GLN A 244 1.26 19.14 -9.76
C GLN A 244 0.06 19.09 -10.73
N LEU A 245 -0.87 20.04 -10.54
CA LEU A 245 -2.03 20.17 -11.41
C LEU A 245 -1.61 20.51 -12.85
N PRO A 246 -2.14 19.84 -13.88
CA PRO A 246 -1.88 20.20 -15.27
C PRO A 246 -2.55 21.54 -15.62
N GLU A 247 -2.02 22.25 -16.62
CA GLU A 247 -2.61 23.52 -17.10
C GLU A 247 -4.06 23.36 -17.56
N THR A 248 -4.38 22.22 -18.14
CA THR A 248 -5.73 21.86 -18.59
C THR A 248 -6.05 20.41 -18.22
N PRO A 249 -7.29 20.11 -17.80
CA PRO A 249 -7.71 18.74 -17.54
C PRO A 249 -7.52 17.84 -18.76
N ARG A 250 -7.07 16.62 -18.54
CA ARG A 250 -6.76 15.63 -19.57
C ARG A 250 -7.86 14.57 -19.64
N ALA A 251 -8.06 14.02 -20.83
CA ALA A 251 -8.97 12.89 -21.03
C ALA A 251 -8.31 11.84 -21.92
N HIS A 252 -8.39 10.58 -21.48
CA HIS A 252 -7.83 9.44 -22.20
C HIS A 252 -8.88 8.34 -22.29
N THR A 253 -8.82 7.58 -23.39
CA THR A 253 -9.66 6.41 -23.62
C THR A 253 -8.81 5.30 -24.18
N GLU A 254 -8.99 4.10 -23.64
CA GLU A 254 -8.39 2.88 -24.17
C GLU A 254 -9.51 1.87 -24.43
N ASP A 255 -9.44 1.15 -25.55
CA ASP A 255 -10.39 0.09 -25.86
C ASP A 255 -9.88 -1.25 -25.32
N MET A 256 -10.79 -2.03 -24.73
CA MET A 256 -10.51 -3.38 -24.26
C MET A 256 -11.72 -4.28 -24.52
N GLU A 257 -11.48 -5.52 -24.88
CA GLU A 257 -12.53 -6.51 -25.13
C GLU A 257 -13.14 -7.01 -23.81
N VAL A 258 -13.95 -6.16 -23.19
CA VAL A 258 -14.68 -6.42 -21.95
C VAL A 258 -16.10 -5.90 -22.06
N SER A 259 -17.03 -6.51 -21.33
CA SER A 259 -18.47 -6.15 -21.39
C SER A 259 -18.78 -4.84 -20.68
N GLN A 260 -18.00 -4.50 -19.62
CA GLN A 260 -18.24 -3.32 -18.79
C GLN A 260 -17.08 -2.32 -18.88
N GLY A 261 -17.38 -1.07 -19.21
CA GLY A 261 -16.40 0.02 -19.16
C GLY A 261 -16.03 0.40 -17.73
N LYS A 262 -14.83 0.96 -17.56
CA LYS A 262 -14.37 1.53 -16.29
C LYS A 262 -14.05 3.02 -16.47
N LEU A 263 -14.78 3.85 -15.77
CA LEU A 263 -14.57 5.30 -15.73
C LEU A 263 -13.76 5.62 -14.46
N CYS A 264 -12.57 6.17 -14.63
CA CYS A 264 -11.75 6.67 -13.54
C CYS A 264 -11.55 8.17 -13.71
N MET A 265 -11.86 8.95 -12.67
CA MET A 265 -11.75 10.40 -12.68
C MET A 265 -10.86 10.86 -11.54
N GLY A 266 -9.88 11.71 -11.82
CA GLY A 266 -8.91 12.23 -10.85
C GLY A 266 -9.01 13.74 -10.66
N TRP A 267 -8.81 14.17 -9.41
CA TRP A 267 -8.68 15.57 -9.00
C TRP A 267 -7.43 15.73 -8.14
N SER A 268 -6.81 16.90 -8.23
CA SER A 268 -5.74 17.31 -7.31
C SER A 268 -6.25 18.37 -6.36
N CYS A 269 -5.86 18.29 -5.08
CA CYS A 269 -6.17 19.35 -4.11
C CYS A 269 -5.01 20.36 -3.92
N GLY A 270 -3.84 20.12 -4.50
CA GLY A 270 -2.67 20.98 -4.32
C GLY A 270 -2.04 20.93 -2.93
N GLU A 271 -2.59 20.13 -2.04
CA GLU A 271 -2.14 19.90 -0.68
C GLU A 271 -1.88 18.40 -0.46
N ASN A 272 -1.00 18.06 0.47
CA ASN A 272 -0.74 16.69 0.88
C ASN A 272 -0.32 16.65 2.35
N PHE A 273 -0.01 15.46 2.89
CA PHE A 273 0.44 15.32 4.28
C PHE A 273 1.61 16.25 4.62
N THR A 274 2.55 16.47 3.71
CA THR A 274 3.71 17.32 3.94
C THR A 274 3.31 18.78 4.10
N THR A 275 2.42 19.28 3.24
CA THR A 275 1.98 20.69 3.26
C THR A 275 1.03 21.01 4.40
N VAL A 276 0.20 20.05 4.84
CA VAL A 276 -0.79 20.23 5.90
C VAL A 276 -0.40 19.55 7.22
N ARG A 277 0.84 19.09 7.36
CA ARG A 277 1.35 18.40 8.57
C ARG A 277 1.06 19.16 9.86
N ASN A 278 1.15 20.48 9.83
CA ASN A 278 0.86 21.35 10.97
C ASN A 278 -0.63 21.76 11.09
N SER A 279 -1.50 21.19 10.28
CA SER A 279 -2.93 21.45 10.26
C SER A 279 -3.72 20.13 10.27
N PRO A 280 -3.60 19.32 11.32
CA PRO A 280 -4.19 17.97 11.36
C PRO A 280 -5.72 17.98 11.27
N ASP A 281 -6.40 19.05 11.67
CA ASP A 281 -7.85 19.22 11.49
C ASP A 281 -8.22 19.31 10.00
N THR A 282 -7.32 19.81 9.16
CA THR A 282 -7.50 19.80 7.70
C THR A 282 -7.49 18.37 7.15
N LEU A 283 -6.59 17.50 7.64
CA LEU A 283 -6.58 16.09 7.26
C LEU A 283 -7.86 15.37 7.68
N ALA A 284 -8.35 15.64 8.89
CA ALA A 284 -9.64 15.11 9.36
C ALA A 284 -10.81 15.56 8.47
N ALA A 285 -10.82 16.82 8.06
CA ALA A 285 -11.84 17.34 7.14
C ALA A 285 -11.79 16.66 5.76
N TYR A 286 -10.59 16.40 5.21
CA TYR A 286 -10.41 15.63 3.97
C TYR A 286 -10.93 14.20 4.12
N ALA A 287 -10.65 13.52 5.24
CA ALA A 287 -11.13 12.17 5.50
C ALA A 287 -12.66 12.13 5.53
N VAL A 288 -13.32 13.04 6.26
CA VAL A 288 -14.79 13.14 6.32
C VAL A 288 -15.38 13.50 4.95
N CYS A 289 -14.73 14.38 4.19
CA CYS A 289 -15.15 14.75 2.83
C CYS A 289 -15.18 13.54 1.90
N ASN A 290 -14.11 12.74 1.89
CA ASN A 290 -14.03 11.54 1.05
C ASN A 290 -15.02 10.47 1.49
N GLU A 291 -15.20 10.28 2.80
CA GLU A 291 -16.15 9.33 3.38
C GLU A 291 -17.59 9.64 2.93
N LEU A 292 -18.00 10.90 3.04
CA LEU A 292 -19.31 11.40 2.62
C LEU A 292 -19.47 11.30 1.09
N PHE A 293 -18.41 11.62 0.34
CA PHE A 293 -18.47 11.67 -1.13
C PHE A 293 -18.67 10.30 -1.74
N GLY A 294 -17.81 9.30 -1.41
CA GLY A 294 -17.86 8.04 -2.13
C GLY A 294 -17.39 6.79 -1.37
N VAL A 295 -17.12 6.82 -0.04
CA VAL A 295 -16.60 5.65 0.68
C VAL A 295 -17.70 4.91 1.42
N MET A 296 -18.45 5.59 2.30
CA MET A 296 -19.46 4.93 3.13
C MET A 296 -20.65 4.39 2.30
N GLN A 297 -21.28 3.33 2.80
CA GLN A 297 -22.60 2.94 2.31
C GLN A 297 -23.58 4.10 2.54
N GLY A 298 -24.27 4.55 1.47
CA GLY A 298 -25.09 5.74 1.52
C GLY A 298 -24.32 7.03 1.22
N SER A 299 -23.05 6.97 0.79
CA SER A 299 -22.34 8.11 0.23
C SER A 299 -23.07 8.75 -0.95
N ARG A 300 -22.72 9.96 -1.31
CA ARG A 300 -23.37 10.68 -2.42
C ARG A 300 -23.24 9.96 -3.74
N LEU A 301 -22.04 9.41 -4.04
CA LEU A 301 -21.84 8.62 -5.26
C LEU A 301 -22.67 7.35 -5.26
N PHE A 302 -22.72 6.63 -4.12
CA PHE A 302 -23.54 5.45 -4.00
C PHE A 302 -25.03 5.76 -4.23
N ARG A 303 -25.61 6.74 -3.51
CA ARG A 303 -27.02 7.10 -3.64
C ARG A 303 -27.36 7.62 -5.03
N ARG A 304 -26.58 8.60 -5.53
CA ARG A 304 -26.95 9.31 -6.76
C ARG A 304 -26.65 8.50 -8.01
N VAL A 305 -25.41 7.98 -8.13
CA VAL A 305 -24.93 7.37 -9.39
C VAL A 305 -25.40 5.92 -9.50
N ARG A 306 -25.35 5.18 -8.38
CA ARG A 306 -25.72 3.76 -8.37
C ARG A 306 -27.21 3.55 -8.15
N GLU A 307 -27.80 4.09 -7.05
CA GLU A 307 -29.18 3.75 -6.66
C GLU A 307 -30.22 4.55 -7.44
N GLU A 308 -30.08 5.89 -7.50
CA GLU A 308 -31.11 6.74 -8.14
C GLU A 308 -31.04 6.71 -9.66
N LEU A 309 -29.85 6.81 -10.24
CA LEU A 309 -29.66 6.85 -11.68
C LEU A 309 -29.42 5.46 -12.31
N GLY A 310 -29.07 4.46 -11.50
CA GLY A 310 -28.84 3.09 -11.98
C GLY A 310 -27.73 2.98 -13.03
N LEU A 311 -26.72 3.85 -12.99
CA LEU A 311 -25.72 3.97 -14.05
C LEU A 311 -24.59 2.93 -13.91
N CYS A 312 -24.39 2.37 -12.70
CA CYS A 312 -23.23 1.57 -12.40
C CYS A 312 -23.51 0.51 -11.33
N TYR A 313 -22.67 -0.53 -11.31
CA TYR A 313 -22.62 -1.53 -10.24
C TYR A 313 -21.90 -0.98 -9.00
N PHE A 314 -20.81 -0.25 -9.22
CA PHE A 314 -20.06 0.41 -8.18
C PHE A 314 -19.65 1.81 -8.62
N CYS A 315 -19.64 2.74 -7.69
CA CYS A 315 -19.07 4.07 -7.83
C CYS A 315 -18.54 4.48 -6.48
N ASP A 316 -17.24 4.52 -6.34
CA ASP A 316 -16.56 4.84 -5.09
C ASP A 316 -15.45 5.87 -5.30
N SER A 317 -15.06 6.52 -4.22
CA SER A 317 -13.93 7.45 -4.21
C SER A 317 -12.83 6.97 -3.28
N ALA A 318 -11.60 7.33 -3.62
CA ALA A 318 -10.45 7.18 -2.74
C ALA A 318 -9.63 8.47 -2.74
N LEU A 319 -9.06 8.78 -1.59
CA LEU A 319 -8.24 9.96 -1.38
C LEU A 319 -6.84 9.54 -0.92
N ASP A 320 -5.83 9.87 -1.71
CA ASP A 320 -4.44 9.69 -1.35
C ASP A 320 -3.80 11.02 -0.96
N MET A 321 -3.74 11.27 0.34
CA MET A 321 -3.11 12.47 0.88
C MET A 321 -1.58 12.44 0.83
N THR A 322 -0.94 11.35 0.40
CA THR A 322 0.51 11.36 0.15
C THR A 322 0.85 12.29 -1.02
N LYS A 323 -0.06 12.35 -2.02
CA LYS A 323 0.06 13.21 -3.21
C LYS A 323 -1.02 14.29 -3.30
N GLY A 324 -2.05 14.23 -2.46
CA GLY A 324 -3.19 15.14 -2.53
C GLY A 324 -4.10 14.88 -3.74
N ILE A 325 -4.37 13.60 -3.99
CA ILE A 325 -5.17 13.15 -5.13
C ILE A 325 -6.45 12.50 -4.64
N LEU A 326 -7.58 12.99 -5.13
CA LEU A 326 -8.88 12.32 -5.04
C LEU A 326 -9.16 11.65 -6.37
N TRP A 327 -9.57 10.39 -6.37
CA TRP A 327 -10.08 9.73 -7.58
C TRP A 327 -11.39 9.01 -7.32
N VAL A 328 -12.18 8.88 -8.37
CA VAL A 328 -13.42 8.10 -8.40
C VAL A 328 -13.23 6.96 -9.39
N SER A 329 -13.65 5.76 -9.00
CA SER A 329 -13.75 4.60 -9.86
C SER A 329 -15.20 4.19 -10.02
N CYS A 330 -15.62 3.96 -11.27
CA CYS A 330 -17.00 3.63 -11.59
C CYS A 330 -17.05 2.56 -12.68
N GLY A 331 -17.81 1.48 -12.46
CA GLY A 331 -18.06 0.43 -13.45
C GLY A 331 -19.37 0.71 -14.18
N ILE A 332 -19.31 1.06 -15.47
CA ILE A 332 -20.45 1.56 -16.24
C ILE A 332 -20.60 0.85 -17.58
N ARG A 333 -21.79 0.91 -18.15
CA ARG A 333 -21.98 0.62 -19.58
C ARG A 333 -21.33 1.73 -20.41
N PRO A 334 -20.67 1.40 -21.55
CA PRO A 334 -19.98 2.41 -22.36
C PRO A 334 -20.85 3.58 -22.82
N ASP A 335 -22.12 3.32 -23.15
CA ASP A 335 -23.10 4.33 -23.58
C ASP A 335 -23.52 5.30 -22.47
N LYS A 336 -23.23 4.97 -21.19
CA LYS A 336 -23.57 5.78 -20.02
C LYS A 336 -22.44 6.68 -19.52
N ARG A 337 -21.28 6.70 -20.20
CA ARG A 337 -20.10 7.47 -19.78
C ARG A 337 -20.41 8.94 -19.48
N ALA A 338 -21.03 9.65 -20.43
CA ALA A 338 -21.25 11.10 -20.27
C ALA A 338 -22.20 11.42 -19.12
N GLU A 339 -23.24 10.60 -18.93
CA GLU A 339 -24.22 10.75 -17.85
C GLU A 339 -23.58 10.50 -16.47
N ALA A 340 -22.77 9.45 -16.35
CA ALA A 340 -22.04 9.14 -15.11
C ALA A 340 -21.01 10.22 -14.77
N GLU A 341 -20.21 10.67 -15.74
CA GLU A 341 -19.23 11.74 -15.53
C GLU A 341 -19.91 13.04 -15.06
N ALA A 342 -21.02 13.42 -15.68
CA ALA A 342 -21.79 14.59 -15.29
C ALA A 342 -22.37 14.46 -13.87
N ALA A 343 -22.91 13.30 -13.50
CA ALA A 343 -23.45 13.04 -12.18
C ALA A 343 -22.38 13.10 -11.08
N ILE A 344 -21.22 12.45 -11.31
CA ILE A 344 -20.09 12.47 -10.37
C ILE A 344 -19.60 13.91 -10.13
N ARG A 345 -19.43 14.70 -11.19
CA ARG A 345 -19.01 16.11 -11.10
C ARG A 345 -20.05 16.95 -10.36
N ALA A 346 -21.34 16.72 -10.60
CA ALA A 346 -22.42 17.46 -9.94
C ALA A 346 -22.41 17.23 -8.42
N GLU A 347 -22.19 15.99 -7.97
CA GLU A 347 -22.13 15.69 -6.53
C GLU A 347 -20.92 16.34 -5.86
N LEU A 348 -19.74 16.32 -6.48
CA LEU A 348 -18.57 17.03 -5.94
C LEU A 348 -18.81 18.55 -5.89
N THR A 349 -19.38 19.12 -6.96
CA THR A 349 -19.74 20.54 -7.02
C THR A 349 -20.74 20.92 -5.92
N ALA A 350 -21.73 20.06 -5.64
CA ALA A 350 -22.66 20.28 -4.54
C ALA A 350 -21.96 20.38 -3.18
N ILE A 351 -20.97 19.52 -2.93
CA ILE A 351 -20.15 19.58 -1.71
C ILE A 351 -19.34 20.88 -1.68
N GLN A 352 -18.70 21.25 -2.79
CA GLN A 352 -17.91 22.49 -2.91
C GLN A 352 -18.73 23.75 -2.64
N GLU A 353 -20.00 23.77 -3.04
CA GLU A 353 -20.94 24.85 -2.80
C GLU A 353 -21.53 24.86 -1.39
N GLY A 354 -21.17 23.88 -0.56
CA GLY A 354 -21.68 23.77 0.82
C GLY A 354 -23.10 23.21 0.92
N ARG A 355 -23.62 22.58 -0.13
CA ARG A 355 -24.91 21.86 -0.08
C ARG A 355 -24.70 20.51 0.62
N ILE A 356 -24.40 20.56 1.90
CA ILE A 356 -24.11 19.44 2.79
C ILE A 356 -24.98 19.56 4.02
N THR A 357 -25.66 18.49 4.41
CA THR A 357 -26.43 18.45 5.65
C THR A 357 -25.57 18.07 6.85
N ALA A 358 -25.94 18.49 8.04
CA ALA A 358 -25.30 18.06 9.27
C ALA A 358 -25.39 16.53 9.45
N GLU A 359 -26.52 15.94 9.05
CA GLU A 359 -26.75 14.49 9.12
C GLU A 359 -25.76 13.71 8.24
N GLU A 360 -25.50 14.15 7.01
CA GLU A 360 -24.50 13.52 6.12
C GLU A 360 -23.11 13.52 6.76
N VAL A 361 -22.72 14.61 7.39
CA VAL A 361 -21.42 14.71 8.09
C VAL A 361 -21.39 13.79 9.31
N GLU A 362 -22.45 13.73 10.11
CA GLU A 362 -22.50 12.83 11.27
C GLU A 362 -22.47 11.35 10.85
N LEU A 363 -23.14 10.96 9.76
CA LEU A 363 -23.06 9.60 9.24
C LEU A 363 -21.62 9.24 8.77
N ALA A 364 -20.93 10.17 8.09
CA ALA A 364 -19.54 9.97 7.69
C ALA A 364 -18.60 9.82 8.90
N LYS A 365 -18.78 10.63 9.95
CA LYS A 365 -18.02 10.50 11.20
C LYS A 365 -18.27 9.16 11.88
N LEU A 366 -19.51 8.69 11.95
CA LEU A 366 -19.85 7.39 12.53
C LEU A 366 -19.22 6.24 11.73
N SER A 367 -19.21 6.33 10.41
CA SER A 367 -18.54 5.34 9.55
C SER A 367 -17.05 5.28 9.85
N LEU A 368 -16.37 6.43 9.88
CA LEU A 368 -14.95 6.50 10.23
C LEU A 368 -14.69 6.00 11.65
N GLN A 369 -15.54 6.37 12.64
CA GLN A 369 -15.41 5.88 14.01
C GLN A 369 -15.44 4.35 14.08
N ASN A 370 -16.34 3.72 13.32
CA ASN A 370 -16.42 2.27 13.26
C ASN A 370 -15.16 1.65 12.62
N ALA A 371 -14.64 2.25 11.54
CA ALA A 371 -13.40 1.81 10.90
C ALA A 371 -12.20 1.89 11.87
N TYR A 372 -12.07 2.97 12.64
CA TYR A 372 -11.00 3.13 13.64
C TYR A 372 -11.14 2.14 14.82
N ARG A 373 -12.37 1.81 15.24
CA ARG A 373 -12.60 0.79 16.26
C ARG A 373 -12.19 -0.59 15.77
N GLN A 374 -12.60 -0.98 14.56
CA GLN A 374 -12.25 -2.27 13.95
C GLN A 374 -10.73 -2.40 13.70
N MET A 375 -10.04 -1.29 13.40
CA MET A 375 -8.59 -1.27 13.25
C MET A 375 -7.88 -1.81 14.50
N GLY A 376 -8.39 -1.51 15.69
CA GLY A 376 -7.84 -1.96 16.97
C GLY A 376 -7.84 -3.49 17.14
N ASP A 377 -8.63 -4.22 16.38
CA ASP A 377 -8.76 -5.68 16.43
C ASP A 377 -7.86 -6.41 15.43
N SER A 378 -7.03 -5.69 14.68
CA SER A 378 -6.14 -6.23 13.65
C SER A 378 -4.71 -5.73 13.80
N GLN A 379 -3.75 -6.64 14.04
CA GLN A 379 -2.32 -6.31 14.06
C GLN A 379 -1.86 -5.67 12.73
N SER A 380 -2.36 -6.18 11.61
CA SER A 380 -2.03 -5.64 10.28
C SER A 380 -2.52 -4.21 10.10
N SER A 381 -3.76 -3.90 10.54
CA SER A 381 -4.33 -2.56 10.41
C SER A 381 -3.60 -1.56 11.30
N LEU A 382 -3.25 -1.95 12.53
CA LEU A 382 -2.44 -1.14 13.45
C LEU A 382 -1.04 -0.85 12.88
N GLU A 383 -0.40 -1.86 12.28
CA GLU A 383 0.91 -1.71 11.62
C GLU A 383 0.84 -0.74 10.43
N VAL A 384 -0.18 -0.89 9.57
CA VAL A 384 -0.37 0.01 8.41
C VAL A 384 -0.60 1.44 8.89
N PHE A 385 -1.43 1.64 9.92
CA PHE A 385 -1.64 2.95 10.51
C PHE A 385 -0.32 3.55 11.02
N ALA A 386 0.43 2.79 11.83
CA ALA A 386 1.70 3.25 12.40
C ALA A 386 2.74 3.55 11.30
N LEU A 387 2.81 2.73 10.26
CA LEU A 387 3.68 2.96 9.10
C LEU A 387 3.30 4.24 8.35
N ASN A 388 2.02 4.46 8.09
CA ASN A 388 1.55 5.68 7.42
C ASN A 388 1.89 6.94 8.24
N ARG A 389 1.72 6.90 9.57
CA ARG A 389 2.12 8.02 10.45
C ARG A 389 3.60 8.29 10.38
N LEU A 390 4.41 7.22 10.45
CA LEU A 390 5.86 7.31 10.34
C LEU A 390 6.31 7.95 9.01
N LEU A 391 5.77 7.47 7.89
CA LEU A 391 6.14 7.96 6.56
C LEU A 391 5.70 9.41 6.33
N ASN A 392 4.60 9.84 6.98
CA ASN A 392 4.12 11.21 6.97
C ASN A 392 4.82 12.12 7.99
N GLY A 393 5.69 11.57 8.84
CA GLY A 393 6.40 12.32 9.89
C GLY A 393 5.48 12.82 11.00
N THR A 394 4.40 12.08 11.31
CA THR A 394 3.46 12.39 12.41
C THR A 394 3.52 11.29 13.47
N THR A 395 3.07 11.63 14.68
CA THR A 395 3.03 10.72 15.84
C THR A 395 1.62 10.55 16.39
N ASP A 396 0.61 10.98 15.64
CA ASP A 396 -0.80 10.92 16.04
C ASP A 396 -1.24 9.48 16.29
N THR A 397 -1.96 9.29 17.37
CA THR A 397 -2.64 8.02 17.66
C THR A 397 -3.98 7.93 16.92
N PRO A 398 -4.57 6.73 16.77
CA PRO A 398 -5.92 6.59 16.24
C PRO A 398 -6.96 7.39 17.03
N GLU A 399 -6.78 7.52 18.34
CA GLU A 399 -7.65 8.31 19.22
C GLU A 399 -7.52 9.81 18.95
N ASP A 400 -6.32 10.32 18.71
CA ASP A 400 -6.08 11.72 18.35
C ASP A 400 -6.79 12.06 17.04
N GLU A 401 -6.66 11.21 16.04
CA GLU A 401 -7.33 11.41 14.75
C GLU A 401 -8.85 11.33 14.86
N LEU A 402 -9.34 10.33 15.59
CA LEU A 402 -10.78 10.20 15.81
C LEU A 402 -11.36 11.42 16.51
N THR A 403 -10.63 11.98 17.49
CA THR A 403 -11.05 13.19 18.19
C THR A 403 -11.21 14.37 17.22
N ARG A 404 -10.27 14.54 16.28
CA ARG A 404 -10.34 15.58 15.24
C ARG A 404 -11.48 15.32 14.26
N ILE A 405 -11.64 14.08 13.81
CA ILE A 405 -12.74 13.66 12.93
C ILE A 405 -14.10 14.04 13.54
N MET A 406 -14.29 13.76 14.83
CA MET A 406 -15.54 14.09 15.52
C MET A 406 -15.78 15.60 15.65
N GLY A 407 -14.74 16.42 15.55
CA GLY A 407 -14.82 17.89 15.53
C GLY A 407 -15.17 18.51 14.18
N VAL A 408 -15.11 17.77 13.08
CA VAL A 408 -15.32 18.28 11.71
C VAL A 408 -16.75 18.80 11.52
N THR A 409 -16.90 19.95 10.88
CA THR A 409 -18.17 20.59 10.56
C THR A 409 -18.48 20.53 9.05
N PRO A 410 -19.75 20.75 8.62
CA PRO A 410 -20.09 20.90 7.20
C PRO A 410 -19.29 22.01 6.49
N ALA A 411 -18.94 23.07 7.20
CA ALA A 411 -18.14 24.18 6.65
C ALA A 411 -16.69 23.73 6.37
N ASP A 412 -16.10 22.88 7.23
CA ASP A 412 -14.77 22.32 7.01
C ASP A 412 -14.75 21.39 5.82
N VAL A 413 -15.76 20.53 5.66
CA VAL A 413 -15.92 19.66 4.49
C VAL A 413 -16.01 20.47 3.20
N ALA A 414 -16.86 21.52 3.17
CA ALA A 414 -16.99 22.39 2.01
C ALA A 414 -15.68 23.16 1.71
N ARG A 415 -14.94 23.57 2.73
CA ARG A 415 -13.65 24.25 2.60
C ARG A 415 -12.62 23.36 1.89
N VAL A 416 -12.44 22.12 2.35
CA VAL A 416 -11.47 21.20 1.72
C VAL A 416 -11.96 20.73 0.37
N ALA A 417 -13.25 20.54 0.15
CA ALA A 417 -13.78 20.15 -1.15
C ALA A 417 -13.46 21.19 -2.25
N LYS A 418 -13.44 22.48 -1.92
CA LYS A 418 -13.10 23.57 -2.87
C LYS A 418 -11.66 23.50 -3.40
N THR A 419 -10.76 22.79 -2.72
CA THR A 419 -9.38 22.62 -3.19
C THR A 419 -9.30 21.64 -4.35
N PHE A 420 -10.21 20.67 -4.46
CA PHE A 420 -10.20 19.69 -5.54
C PHE A 420 -10.45 20.32 -6.90
N LYS A 421 -9.44 20.25 -7.76
CA LYS A 421 -9.48 20.73 -9.14
C LYS A 421 -9.41 19.53 -10.09
N PRO A 422 -10.24 19.52 -11.16
CA PRO A 422 -10.21 18.44 -12.16
C PRO A 422 -8.80 18.27 -12.75
N ASP A 423 -8.35 17.03 -12.88
CA ASP A 423 -7.06 16.69 -13.44
C ASP A 423 -7.20 15.79 -14.66
N THR A 424 -7.43 14.52 -14.47
CA THR A 424 -7.42 13.53 -15.55
C THR A 424 -8.67 12.64 -15.47
N VAL A 425 -9.26 12.36 -16.64
CA VAL A 425 -10.29 11.34 -16.81
C VAL A 425 -9.70 10.22 -17.67
N PHE A 426 -9.78 9.00 -17.18
CA PHE A 426 -9.45 7.79 -17.92
C PHE A 426 -10.70 6.95 -18.10
N PHE A 427 -10.95 6.52 -19.34
CA PHE A 427 -12.04 5.62 -19.64
C PHE A 427 -11.54 4.37 -20.35
N LEU A 428 -11.67 3.21 -19.69
CA LEU A 428 -11.50 1.93 -20.33
C LEU A 428 -12.83 1.58 -21.00
N ASN A 429 -12.85 1.66 -22.33
CA ASN A 429 -14.03 1.43 -23.13
C ASN A 429 -14.20 -0.07 -23.39
N GLY A 430 -15.32 -0.64 -22.94
CA GLY A 430 -15.67 -2.03 -23.23
C GLY A 430 -16.19 -2.19 -24.65
N THR A 431 -15.52 -3.00 -25.46
CA THR A 431 -15.87 -3.23 -26.86
C THR A 431 -16.51 -4.58 -27.11
N ALA A 432 -16.61 -5.48 -26.11
CA ALA A 432 -17.30 -6.75 -26.26
C ALA A 432 -18.80 -6.51 -26.43
N CYS A 433 -19.37 -6.93 -27.59
CA CYS A 433 -20.81 -7.08 -27.78
C CYS A 433 -21.27 -8.29 -26.96
N GLY A 434 -21.61 -8.09 -25.69
CA GLY A 434 -22.14 -9.15 -24.83
C GLY A 434 -23.64 -9.15 -24.80
N GLU A 435 -24.26 -10.19 -25.32
CA GLU A 435 -25.53 -10.69 -24.79
C GLU A 435 -25.25 -11.13 -23.34
N GLY A 436 -26.06 -10.61 -22.40
CA GLY A 436 -25.84 -10.70 -20.99
C GLY A 436 -25.42 -12.08 -20.46
N GLU A 437 -24.24 -12.16 -19.91
CA GLU A 437 -23.90 -13.06 -18.82
C GLU A 437 -23.48 -12.20 -17.65
N GLU A 438 -24.23 -12.31 -16.58
CA GLU A 438 -23.97 -11.72 -15.30
C GLU A 438 -22.75 -12.46 -14.70
N ASP A 439 -21.54 -11.92 -14.88
CA ASP A 439 -20.40 -12.35 -14.08
C ASP A 439 -20.58 -11.80 -12.66
N PHE A 440 -21.10 -12.67 -11.81
CA PHE A 440 -21.04 -12.49 -10.35
C PHE A 440 -19.62 -12.87 -9.91
N ASP A 441 -18.73 -11.90 -9.82
CA ASP A 441 -17.54 -12.02 -9.02
C ASP A 441 -17.87 -11.59 -7.58
N ASP A 442 -17.95 -12.60 -6.69
CA ASP A 442 -18.05 -12.50 -5.24
C ASP A 442 -16.75 -11.97 -4.60
#